data_522190e9dff5efeab684a4abc879c32c
#
_entry.id   522190e9dff5efeab684a4abc879c32c
#
_cell.length_a   1.000
_cell.length_b   1.000
_cell.length_c   1.000
_cell.angle_alpha   90.00
_cell.angle_beta   90.00
_cell.angle_gamma   90.00
#
_symmetry.space_group_name_H-M   'P 1'
#
loop_
_entity.id
_entity.type
_entity.pdbx_description
1 polymer ?
#
loop_
_entity_poly.entity_id
_entity_poly.type
_entity_poly.pdbx_seq_one_letter_code
_entity_poly.pdbx_strand_id
1 'polypeptide(L)'
;MRKLLIAIAVSTLAAAPAGAALKVGATAPDFTTTGAVGGKEFKLHLAQQLKKGPVVLYFFPKAFTSGCTAEAHAFSESIGDFKKSGAQVIGMSADDLKTLHDFSTKECRSAFPVATATP
;
A
#
# COMPACT_ATOMS: atom_id res chain seq x y z
N MET A 1 19.22 64.32 1.06
CA MET A 1 19.70 62.91 1.07
C MET A 1 18.59 62.03 1.64
N ARG A 2 17.82 61.40 0.77
CA ARG A 2 16.70 60.49 1.16
C ARG A 2 17.29 59.05 1.33
N LYS A 3 17.35 58.57 2.57
CA LYS A 3 17.76 57.18 2.84
C LYS A 3 16.58 56.24 2.55
N LEU A 4 16.72 55.45 1.50
CA LEU A 4 15.76 54.41 1.11
C LEU A 4 16.03 53.19 1.97
N LEU A 5 15.14 52.88 2.92
CA LEU A 5 15.17 51.63 3.69
C LEU A 5 14.46 50.54 2.90
N ILE A 6 15.20 49.60 2.36
CA ILE A 6 14.67 48.41 1.70
C ILE A 6 14.39 47.40 2.79
N ALA A 7 13.12 47.14 3.08
CA ALA A 7 12.69 46.06 3.95
C ALA A 7 12.68 44.75 3.14
N ILE A 8 13.61 43.87 3.47
CA ILE A 8 13.64 42.50 2.91
C ILE A 8 12.64 41.67 3.69
N ALA A 9 11.51 41.36 3.08
CA ALA A 9 10.54 40.39 3.64
C ALA A 9 11.10 38.98 3.45
N VAL A 10 11.54 38.38 4.54
CA VAL A 10 11.94 36.97 4.56
C VAL A 10 10.66 36.13 4.63
N SER A 11 10.24 35.57 3.51
CA SER A 11 9.15 34.60 3.44
C SER A 11 9.65 33.26 4.01
N THR A 12 9.27 32.94 5.24
CA THR A 12 9.48 31.62 5.80
C THR A 12 8.54 30.63 5.12
N LEU A 13 9.08 29.82 4.21
CA LEU A 13 8.36 28.70 3.62
C LEU A 13 8.20 27.65 4.73
N ALA A 14 7.01 27.54 5.30
CA ALA A 14 6.68 26.47 6.22
C ALA A 14 6.68 25.13 5.45
N ALA A 15 7.73 24.33 5.62
CA ALA A 15 7.76 22.96 5.13
C ALA A 15 6.67 22.18 5.84
N ALA A 16 5.61 21.77 5.15
CA ALA A 16 4.65 20.82 5.66
C ALA A 16 5.40 19.51 5.99
N PRO A 17 5.16 18.88 7.15
CA PRO A 17 5.78 17.59 7.45
C PRO A 17 5.33 16.59 6.37
N ALA A 18 6.29 16.00 5.66
CA ALA A 18 6.04 14.86 4.79
C ALA A 18 5.37 13.79 5.66
N GLY A 19 4.19 13.32 5.24
CA GLY A 19 3.36 12.41 6.02
C GLY A 19 4.18 11.22 6.51
N ALA A 20 4.54 11.23 7.80
CA ALA A 20 5.22 10.12 8.41
C ALA A 20 4.28 8.91 8.46
N ALA A 21 4.84 7.70 8.40
CA ALA A 21 4.07 6.47 8.58
C ALA A 21 3.23 6.56 9.87
N LEU A 22 2.06 5.91 9.86
CA LEU A 22 1.18 5.87 11.02
C LEU A 22 1.93 5.28 12.22
N LYS A 23 1.75 5.90 13.38
CA LYS A 23 2.29 5.36 14.64
C LYS A 23 1.55 4.07 15.02
N VAL A 24 2.23 3.18 15.70
CA VAL A 24 1.60 1.99 16.29
C VAL A 24 0.44 2.42 17.19
N GLY A 25 -0.72 1.78 17.02
CA GLY A 25 -1.96 2.11 17.71
C GLY A 25 -2.82 3.20 17.06
N ALA A 26 -2.33 3.86 16.00
CA ALA A 26 -3.15 4.81 15.25
C ALA A 26 -4.18 4.10 14.38
N THR A 27 -5.36 4.70 14.23
CA THR A 27 -6.38 4.20 13.32
C THR A 27 -5.95 4.40 11.88
N ALA A 28 -5.93 3.31 11.09
CA ALA A 28 -5.67 3.40 9.66
C ALA A 28 -6.83 4.12 8.96
N PRO A 29 -6.56 5.06 8.04
CA PRO A 29 -7.60 5.65 7.21
C PRO A 29 -8.29 4.57 6.37
N ASP A 30 -9.62 4.66 6.27
CA ASP A 30 -10.36 3.78 5.36
C ASP A 30 -10.15 4.21 3.91
N PHE A 31 -10.12 3.24 3.02
CA PHE A 31 -9.99 3.48 1.58
C PHE A 31 -10.68 2.40 0.76
N THR A 32 -10.97 2.74 -0.49
CA THR A 32 -11.46 1.82 -1.50
C THR A 32 -10.56 1.91 -2.74
N THR A 33 -10.14 0.78 -3.26
CA THR A 33 -9.36 0.70 -4.50
C THR A 33 -9.73 -0.57 -5.28
N THR A 34 -9.05 -0.80 -6.38
CA THR A 34 -9.20 -2.03 -7.17
C THR A 34 -7.96 -2.90 -7.02
N GLY A 35 -8.16 -4.18 -6.89
CA GLY A 35 -7.09 -5.17 -6.80
C GLY A 35 -7.35 -6.38 -7.67
N ALA A 36 -6.44 -7.33 -7.60
CA ALA A 36 -6.52 -8.61 -8.29
C ALA A 36 -6.11 -9.76 -7.35
N VAL A 37 -6.78 -10.88 -7.48
CA VAL A 37 -6.43 -12.15 -6.84
C VAL A 37 -6.65 -13.29 -7.83
N GLY A 38 -5.67 -14.13 -8.05
CA GLY A 38 -5.75 -15.21 -9.01
C GLY A 38 -6.12 -14.76 -10.43
N GLY A 39 -5.67 -13.58 -10.84
CA GLY A 39 -5.97 -12.99 -12.13
C GLY A 39 -7.39 -12.44 -12.28
N LYS A 40 -8.16 -12.30 -11.19
CA LYS A 40 -9.50 -11.71 -11.19
C LYS A 40 -9.51 -10.40 -10.43
N GLU A 41 -10.09 -9.37 -11.02
CA GLU A 41 -10.25 -8.07 -10.39
C GLU A 41 -11.33 -8.09 -9.31
N PHE A 42 -11.13 -7.27 -8.29
CA PHE A 42 -12.14 -7.04 -7.24
C PHE A 42 -12.02 -5.62 -6.66
N LYS A 43 -13.10 -5.16 -6.04
CA LYS A 43 -13.09 -3.93 -5.24
C LYS A 43 -12.58 -4.24 -3.85
N LEU A 44 -11.49 -3.59 -3.46
CA LEU A 44 -10.97 -3.62 -2.10
C LEU A 44 -11.53 -2.43 -1.33
N HIS A 45 -12.21 -2.72 -0.22
CA HIS A 45 -12.63 -1.71 0.76
C HIS A 45 -12.09 -2.15 2.12
N LEU A 46 -11.16 -1.40 2.69
CA LEU A 46 -10.44 -1.81 3.90
C LEU A 46 -11.38 -2.08 5.07
N ALA A 47 -12.34 -1.20 5.35
CA ALA A 47 -13.29 -1.40 6.43
C ALA A 47 -14.11 -2.69 6.30
N GLN A 48 -14.40 -3.13 5.09
CA GLN A 48 -15.11 -4.38 4.84
C GLN A 48 -14.20 -5.60 5.07
N GLN A 49 -12.93 -5.50 4.70
CA GLN A 49 -11.98 -6.58 4.98
C GLN A 49 -11.75 -6.74 6.49
N LEU A 50 -11.63 -5.65 7.22
CA LEU A 50 -11.46 -5.67 8.68
C LEU A 50 -12.63 -6.32 9.44
N LYS A 51 -13.84 -6.35 8.88
CA LYS A 51 -14.97 -7.10 9.45
C LYS A 51 -14.77 -8.62 9.43
N LYS A 52 -13.91 -9.11 8.56
CA LYS A 52 -13.62 -10.54 8.41
C LYS A 52 -12.46 -11.02 9.31
N GLY A 53 -11.69 -10.11 9.87
CA GLY A 53 -10.54 -10.37 10.72
C GLY A 53 -9.38 -9.38 10.50
N PRO A 54 -8.27 -9.56 11.19
CA PRO A 54 -7.09 -8.73 11.02
C PRO A 54 -6.58 -8.75 9.58
N VAL A 55 -6.07 -7.61 9.13
CA VAL A 55 -5.48 -7.45 7.80
C VAL A 55 -4.00 -7.10 7.93
N VAL A 56 -3.14 -7.90 7.34
CA VAL A 56 -1.74 -7.57 7.09
C VAL A 56 -1.68 -6.86 5.75
N LEU A 57 -1.60 -5.53 5.79
CA LEU A 57 -1.46 -4.69 4.61
C LEU A 57 0.02 -4.35 4.45
N TYR A 58 0.66 -4.85 3.38
CA TYR A 58 2.06 -4.55 3.11
C TYR A 58 2.22 -3.80 1.79
N PHE A 59 3.24 -2.94 1.72
CA PHE A 59 3.51 -2.13 0.55
C PHE A 59 4.81 -2.58 -0.09
N PHE A 60 4.82 -2.69 -1.42
CA PHE A 60 6.01 -3.01 -2.19
C PHE A 60 6.21 -1.99 -3.32
N PRO A 61 7.46 -1.61 -3.63
CA PRO A 61 7.73 -0.52 -4.55
C PRO A 61 7.37 -0.84 -6.00
N LYS A 62 7.61 -2.08 -6.46
CA LYS A 62 7.36 -2.44 -7.86
C LYS A 62 7.23 -3.95 -8.06
N ALA A 63 6.13 -4.38 -8.67
CA ALA A 63 5.90 -5.76 -9.09
C ALA A 63 7.02 -6.29 -10.01
N PHE A 64 7.29 -7.58 -9.92
CA PHE A 64 8.30 -8.30 -10.70
C PHE A 64 9.76 -7.90 -10.47
N THR A 65 10.08 -7.06 -9.50
CA THR A 65 11.45 -6.89 -9.02
C THR A 65 11.85 -8.10 -8.16
N SER A 66 13.15 -8.40 -8.06
CA SER A 66 13.62 -9.60 -7.35
C SER A 66 13.20 -9.64 -5.88
N GLY A 67 13.29 -8.51 -5.18
CA GLY A 67 12.89 -8.39 -3.77
C GLY A 67 11.38 -8.56 -3.58
N CYS A 68 10.57 -7.86 -4.37
CA CYS A 68 9.10 -7.94 -4.28
C CYS A 68 8.58 -9.33 -4.67
N THR A 69 9.21 -9.98 -5.64
CA THR A 69 8.89 -11.36 -6.02
C THR A 69 9.22 -12.34 -4.89
N ALA A 70 10.39 -12.23 -4.26
CA ALA A 70 10.77 -13.07 -3.14
C ALA A 70 9.83 -12.88 -1.94
N GLU A 71 9.43 -11.65 -1.65
CA GLU A 71 8.45 -11.34 -0.59
C GLU A 71 7.07 -11.93 -0.90
N ALA A 72 6.58 -11.80 -2.13
CA ALA A 72 5.33 -12.39 -2.56
C ALA A 72 5.34 -13.94 -2.44
N HIS A 73 6.45 -14.58 -2.78
CA HIS A 73 6.63 -16.02 -2.59
C HIS A 73 6.58 -16.39 -1.11
N ALA A 74 7.28 -15.67 -0.23
CA ALA A 74 7.26 -15.91 1.21
C ALA A 74 5.86 -15.78 1.80
N PHE A 75 5.10 -14.75 1.41
CA PHE A 75 3.70 -14.63 1.82
C PHE A 75 2.85 -15.78 1.28
N SER A 76 3.01 -16.17 0.02
CA SER A 76 2.22 -17.27 -0.57
C SER A 76 2.46 -18.59 0.13
N GLU A 77 3.69 -18.87 0.55
CA GLU A 77 4.06 -20.07 1.30
C GLU A 77 3.47 -20.06 2.73
N SER A 78 3.37 -18.89 3.36
CA SER A 78 2.86 -18.72 4.72
C SER A 78 1.36 -18.44 4.80
N ILE A 79 0.67 -18.34 3.66
CA ILE A 79 -0.74 -17.91 3.64
C ILE A 79 -1.66 -18.80 4.46
N GLY A 80 -1.36 -20.08 4.55
CA GLY A 80 -2.11 -21.03 5.35
C GLY A 80 -2.07 -20.70 6.84
N ASP A 81 -0.95 -20.23 7.36
CA ASP A 81 -0.80 -19.87 8.77
C ASP A 81 -1.51 -18.55 9.08
N PHE A 82 -1.48 -17.56 8.17
CA PHE A 82 -2.30 -16.37 8.29
C PHE A 82 -3.79 -16.72 8.35
N LYS A 83 -4.26 -17.57 7.47
CA LYS A 83 -5.67 -18.01 7.45
C LYS A 83 -6.08 -18.74 8.74
N LYS A 84 -5.23 -19.61 9.27
CA LYS A 84 -5.48 -20.29 10.56
C LYS A 84 -5.61 -19.31 11.72
N SER A 85 -4.87 -18.19 11.67
CA SER A 85 -4.95 -17.10 12.65
C SER A 85 -6.13 -16.14 12.39
N GLY A 86 -6.95 -16.39 11.38
CA GLY A 86 -8.05 -15.52 10.98
C GLY A 86 -7.61 -14.24 10.27
N ALA A 87 -6.33 -14.11 9.95
CA ALA A 87 -5.77 -12.93 9.30
C ALA A 87 -5.79 -13.05 7.77
N GLN A 88 -5.86 -11.89 7.11
CA GLN A 88 -5.77 -11.73 5.66
C GLN A 88 -4.46 -11.02 5.32
N VAL A 89 -3.87 -11.34 4.16
CA VAL A 89 -2.71 -10.63 3.61
C VAL A 89 -3.13 -9.92 2.34
N ILE A 90 -2.77 -8.65 2.21
CA ILE A 90 -3.02 -7.82 1.03
C ILE A 90 -1.75 -7.04 0.72
N GLY A 91 -1.21 -7.22 -0.48
CA GLY A 91 -0.10 -6.41 -0.98
C GLY A 91 -0.60 -5.18 -1.73
N MET A 92 0.13 -4.08 -1.64
CA MET A 92 -0.20 -2.85 -2.36
C MET A 92 1.03 -2.23 -3.01
N SER A 93 0.88 -1.75 -4.24
CA SER A 93 1.90 -0.98 -4.94
C SER A 93 1.27 0.09 -5.84
N ALA A 94 2.10 1.00 -6.35
CA ALA A 94 1.68 1.98 -7.34
C ALA A 94 1.63 1.44 -8.78
N ASP A 95 1.85 0.15 -8.97
CA ASP A 95 1.73 -0.49 -10.28
C ASP A 95 0.29 -0.41 -10.81
N ASP A 96 0.16 -0.44 -12.13
CA ASP A 96 -1.15 -0.49 -12.78
C ASP A 96 -1.86 -1.82 -12.55
N LEU A 97 -3.17 -1.82 -12.73
CA LEU A 97 -4.01 -2.98 -12.46
C LEU A 97 -3.67 -4.18 -13.36
N LYS A 98 -3.26 -3.93 -14.60
CA LYS A 98 -2.84 -5.00 -15.53
C LYS A 98 -1.59 -5.72 -15.01
N THR A 99 -0.60 -4.96 -14.55
CA THR A 99 0.61 -5.51 -13.94
C THR A 99 0.28 -6.30 -12.68
N LEU A 100 -0.58 -5.79 -11.82
CA LEU A 100 -1.00 -6.47 -10.59
C LEU A 100 -1.84 -7.73 -10.87
N HIS A 101 -2.64 -7.74 -11.92
CA HIS A 101 -3.35 -8.93 -12.39
C HIS A 101 -2.37 -10.08 -12.68
N ASP A 102 -1.32 -9.80 -13.47
CA ASP A 102 -0.29 -10.78 -13.78
C ASP A 102 0.54 -11.18 -12.55
N PHE A 103 0.89 -10.22 -11.70
CA PHE A 103 1.62 -10.46 -10.47
C PHE A 103 0.85 -11.34 -9.49
N SER A 104 -0.47 -11.14 -9.38
CA SER A 104 -1.33 -11.93 -8.50
C SER A 104 -1.35 -13.42 -8.84
N THR A 105 -1.23 -13.77 -10.13
CA THR A 105 -1.18 -15.17 -10.57
C THR A 105 0.22 -15.75 -10.51
N LYS A 106 1.20 -15.03 -11.04
CA LYS A 106 2.55 -15.54 -11.25
C LYS A 106 3.34 -15.59 -9.95
N GLU A 107 3.39 -14.47 -9.22
CA GLU A 107 4.29 -14.34 -8.07
C GLU A 107 3.56 -14.49 -6.73
N CYS A 108 2.33 -13.99 -6.62
CA CYS A 108 1.48 -14.29 -5.45
C CYS A 108 0.85 -15.69 -5.52
N ARG A 109 1.06 -16.41 -6.62
CA ARG A 109 0.59 -17.80 -6.83
C ARG A 109 -0.91 -17.97 -6.56
N SER A 110 -1.70 -16.94 -6.87
CA SER A 110 -3.13 -16.86 -6.59
C SER A 110 -3.51 -17.03 -5.11
N ALA A 111 -2.57 -16.93 -4.20
CA ALA A 111 -2.76 -17.23 -2.79
C ALA A 111 -3.35 -16.06 -1.99
N PHE A 112 -3.07 -14.82 -2.39
CA PHE A 112 -3.54 -13.62 -1.71
C PHE A 112 -3.70 -12.45 -2.71
N PRO A 113 -4.52 -11.43 -2.39
CA PRO A 113 -4.75 -10.29 -3.26
C PRO A 113 -3.62 -9.27 -3.24
N VAL A 114 -3.46 -8.59 -4.36
CA VAL A 114 -2.69 -7.35 -4.49
C VAL A 114 -3.58 -6.25 -5.04
N ALA A 115 -3.34 -5.01 -4.66
CA ALA A 115 -4.17 -3.88 -5.05
C ALA A 115 -3.32 -2.65 -5.40
N THR A 116 -3.89 -1.76 -6.22
CA THR A 116 -3.21 -0.52 -6.59
C THR A 116 -3.34 0.53 -5.49
N ALA A 117 -2.23 1.19 -5.17
CA ALA A 117 -2.12 2.29 -4.22
C ALA A 117 -2.03 3.65 -4.92
N THR A 118 -2.47 3.75 -6.15
CA THR A 118 -2.56 5.04 -6.86
C THR A 118 -3.64 5.91 -6.24
N PRO A 119 -3.39 7.25 -6.15
CA PRO A 119 -4.39 8.21 -5.69
C PRO A 119 -5.65 8.22 -6.56
#